data_e01af245aeac62522ecc9bb1f1ef17af
#
_entry.id   e01af245aeac62522ecc9bb1f1ef17af
#
_cell.length_a   1.000
_cell.length_b   1.000
_cell.length_c   1.000
_cell.angle_alpha   90.00
_cell.angle_beta   90.00
_cell.angle_gamma   90.00
#
_symmetry.space_group_name_H-M   'P 1'
#
loop_
_entity.id
_entity.type
_entity.pdbx_description
1 polymer ?
#
loop_
_entity_poly.entity_id
_entity_poly.type
_entity_poly.pdbx_seq_one_letter_code
_entity_poly.pdbx_strand_id
1 'polypeptide(L)'
;MAFNEQTVVAVHEDAGPGYRFLELEAPRLADALVPGQFVHVRVPGLEPTALRRPFSVFDADGGRVTLLYKVVGRGTAALAHVRPGDGVEVLGPLGHGFPSSSKGVPLLVGGGYGVAPLHFLAKRLKDPRAILFVGGRTKDDLLALDRFAALGVEVRVATNDGSAGEKGFVTGPLDAALEGLRARGEAFELFTCGPDGLLKAVADRAVAAKMPGWISMDRHMVCGVGACYACIQKTVRGNSRCCVEGPVFRAEDLVW
;
A
#
# COMPACT_ATOMS: atom_id res chain seq x y z
N MET A 1 15.72 2.98 -12.44
CA MET A 1 15.15 3.62 -13.64
C MET A 1 13.89 2.85 -14.03
N ALA A 2 12.77 3.54 -14.34
CA ALA A 2 11.53 2.88 -14.76
C ALA A 2 11.66 2.33 -16.19
N PHE A 3 11.04 1.19 -16.44
CA PHE A 3 11.03 0.52 -17.75
C PHE A 3 9.68 -0.18 -17.97
N ASN A 4 9.35 -0.48 -19.21
CA ASN A 4 8.22 -1.34 -19.56
C ASN A 4 8.66 -2.80 -19.53
N GLU A 5 7.80 -3.66 -18.99
CA GLU A 5 7.93 -5.10 -19.07
C GLU A 5 6.64 -5.70 -19.62
N GLN A 6 6.76 -6.59 -20.60
CA GLN A 6 5.65 -7.45 -21.02
C GLN A 6 5.59 -8.61 -20.04
N THR A 7 4.49 -8.70 -19.34
CA THR A 7 4.27 -9.69 -18.29
C THR A 7 3.17 -10.66 -18.69
N VAL A 8 3.09 -11.78 -18.02
CA VAL A 8 2.03 -12.78 -18.22
C VAL A 8 1.30 -12.94 -16.90
N VAL A 9 -0.03 -12.99 -16.94
CA VAL A 9 -0.85 -13.29 -15.77
C VAL A 9 -0.59 -14.71 -15.32
N ALA A 10 -0.06 -14.89 -14.12
CA ALA A 10 0.16 -16.19 -13.50
C ALA A 10 -1.06 -16.65 -12.70
N VAL A 11 -1.58 -15.74 -11.85
CA VAL A 11 -2.76 -15.98 -11.01
C VAL A 11 -3.66 -14.75 -11.02
N HIS A 12 -4.96 -14.97 -11.05
CA HIS A 12 -5.95 -13.90 -10.90
C HIS A 12 -7.12 -14.45 -10.08
N GLU A 13 -7.25 -14.01 -8.84
CA GLU A 13 -8.18 -14.60 -7.87
C GLU A 13 -8.94 -13.55 -7.05
N ASP A 14 -10.03 -13.98 -6.41
CA ASP A 14 -10.79 -13.15 -5.47
C ASP A 14 -9.98 -12.91 -4.20
N ALA A 15 -10.01 -11.66 -3.72
CA ALA A 15 -9.41 -11.24 -2.45
C ALA A 15 -10.46 -10.76 -1.44
N GLY A 16 -11.75 -10.97 -1.76
CA GLY A 16 -12.91 -10.49 -1.01
C GLY A 16 -13.90 -9.74 -1.91
N PRO A 17 -15.05 -9.32 -1.40
CA PRO A 17 -16.10 -8.69 -2.20
C PRO A 17 -15.64 -7.45 -2.95
N GLY A 18 -15.48 -7.57 -4.28
CA GLY A 18 -15.00 -6.49 -5.15
C GLY A 18 -13.49 -6.26 -5.13
N TYR A 19 -12.72 -7.14 -4.50
CA TYR A 19 -11.25 -7.09 -4.46
C TYR A 19 -10.63 -8.27 -5.19
N ARG A 20 -9.44 -8.08 -5.76
CA ARG A 20 -8.72 -9.07 -6.56
C ARG A 20 -7.24 -9.08 -6.20
N PHE A 21 -6.64 -10.27 -6.21
CA PHE A 21 -5.21 -10.45 -6.37
C PHE A 21 -4.90 -10.71 -7.85
N LEU A 22 -3.90 -10.03 -8.37
CA LEU A 22 -3.34 -10.24 -9.69
C LEU A 22 -1.84 -10.51 -9.55
N GLU A 23 -1.41 -11.72 -9.88
CA GLU A 23 0.00 -12.10 -9.89
C GLU A 23 0.50 -12.19 -11.33
N LEU A 24 1.60 -11.50 -11.59
CA LEU A 24 2.23 -11.37 -12.90
C LEU A 24 3.62 -12.01 -12.90
N GLU A 25 3.95 -12.79 -13.90
CA GLU A 25 5.32 -13.18 -14.21
C GLU A 25 6.04 -11.95 -14.76
N ALA A 26 6.92 -11.37 -13.94
CA ALA A 26 7.57 -10.09 -14.19
C ALA A 26 8.96 -10.07 -13.54
N PRO A 27 9.91 -10.91 -14.00
CA PRO A 27 11.17 -11.13 -13.30
C PRO A 27 12.01 -9.86 -13.14
N ARG A 28 12.07 -9.01 -14.14
CA ARG A 28 12.86 -7.76 -14.07
C ARG A 28 12.24 -6.77 -13.09
N LEU A 29 10.91 -6.65 -13.06
CA LEU A 29 10.20 -5.80 -12.09
C LEU A 29 10.32 -6.37 -10.68
N ALA A 30 10.20 -7.68 -10.51
CA ALA A 30 10.30 -8.33 -9.19
C ALA A 30 11.66 -8.05 -8.53
N ASP A 31 12.74 -8.10 -9.31
CA ASP A 31 14.09 -7.80 -8.83
C ASP A 31 14.32 -6.31 -8.53
N ALA A 32 13.63 -5.42 -9.25
CA ALA A 32 13.86 -3.98 -9.16
C ALA A 32 12.96 -3.26 -8.13
N LEU A 33 11.82 -3.86 -7.76
CA LEU A 33 10.84 -3.24 -6.88
C LEU A 33 11.25 -3.28 -5.41
N VAL A 34 10.93 -2.18 -4.71
CA VAL A 34 11.05 -2.09 -3.25
C VAL A 34 9.71 -1.73 -2.63
N PRO A 35 9.47 -2.08 -1.34
CA PRO A 35 8.21 -1.79 -0.65
C PRO A 35 7.80 -0.32 -0.72
N GLY A 36 6.53 -0.05 -0.98
CA GLY A 36 5.99 1.30 -1.09
C GLY A 36 6.03 1.89 -2.50
N GLN A 37 6.78 1.30 -3.42
CA GLN A 37 6.71 1.66 -4.84
C GLN A 37 5.41 1.11 -5.47
N PHE A 38 5.10 1.63 -6.65
CA PHE A 38 3.94 1.25 -7.44
C PHE A 38 4.33 0.95 -8.88
N VAL A 39 3.39 0.40 -9.62
CA VAL A 39 3.50 0.13 -11.05
C VAL A 39 2.30 0.72 -11.79
N HIS A 40 2.47 1.03 -13.07
CA HIS A 40 1.40 1.42 -13.97
C HIS A 40 1.07 0.27 -14.93
N VAL A 41 -0.12 -0.27 -14.81
CA VAL A 41 -0.63 -1.36 -15.65
C VAL A 41 -1.39 -0.81 -16.85
N ARG A 42 -1.04 -1.26 -18.04
CA ARG A 42 -1.81 -1.05 -19.27
C ARG A 42 -2.91 -2.08 -19.31
N VAL A 43 -4.16 -1.62 -19.20
CA VAL A 43 -5.30 -2.52 -19.11
C VAL A 43 -5.62 -3.09 -20.49
N PRO A 44 -5.54 -4.43 -20.68
CA PRO A 44 -5.83 -5.05 -21.97
C PRO A 44 -7.23 -4.72 -22.49
N GLY A 45 -7.32 -4.48 -23.81
CA GLY A 45 -8.59 -4.15 -24.48
C GLY A 45 -9.07 -2.70 -24.29
N LEU A 46 -8.35 -1.86 -23.54
CA LEU A 46 -8.69 -0.45 -23.35
C LEU A 46 -7.60 0.52 -23.88
N GLU A 47 -6.58 0.02 -24.57
CA GLU A 47 -5.40 0.77 -24.97
C GLU A 47 -5.71 2.08 -25.73
N PRO A 48 -6.67 2.14 -26.65
CA PRO A 48 -6.98 3.37 -27.37
C PRO A 48 -7.71 4.43 -26.54
N THR A 49 -8.34 4.04 -25.42
CA THR A 49 -9.33 4.87 -24.72
C THR A 49 -9.02 5.09 -23.24
N ALA A 50 -8.04 4.39 -22.69
CA ALA A 50 -7.76 4.46 -21.27
C ALA A 50 -6.26 4.61 -20.96
N LEU A 51 -5.99 5.49 -20.02
CA LEU A 51 -4.66 5.61 -19.42
C LEU A 51 -4.30 4.34 -18.63
N ARG A 52 -3.02 4.11 -18.39
CA ARG A 52 -2.53 3.10 -17.44
C ARG A 52 -3.14 3.33 -16.05
N ARG A 53 -3.21 2.29 -15.24
CA ARG A 53 -3.71 2.35 -13.86
C ARG A 53 -2.56 2.14 -12.88
N PRO A 54 -2.40 3.03 -11.87
CA PRO A 54 -1.44 2.86 -10.80
C PRO A 54 -1.90 1.79 -9.82
N PHE A 55 -0.99 0.93 -9.42
CA PHE A 55 -1.22 -0.06 -8.35
C PHE A 55 0.00 -0.13 -7.45
N SER A 56 -0.24 -0.01 -6.15
CA SER A 56 0.77 -0.36 -5.14
C SER A 56 1.11 -1.84 -5.24
N VAL A 57 2.38 -2.17 -5.08
CA VAL A 57 2.85 -3.55 -5.11
C VAL A 57 2.57 -4.21 -3.77
N PHE A 58 1.84 -5.34 -3.81
CA PHE A 58 1.55 -6.17 -2.63
C PHE A 58 2.73 -7.06 -2.27
N ASP A 59 3.36 -7.66 -3.27
CA ASP A 59 4.55 -8.49 -3.12
C ASP A 59 5.37 -8.51 -4.41
N ALA A 60 6.68 -8.70 -4.28
CA ALA A 60 7.60 -8.90 -5.39
C ALA A 60 8.68 -9.89 -4.96
N ASP A 61 8.62 -11.12 -5.49
CA ASP A 61 9.52 -12.21 -5.16
C ASP A 61 9.49 -13.33 -6.22
N GLY A 62 10.59 -14.09 -6.35
CA GLY A 62 10.65 -15.27 -7.20
C GLY A 62 10.29 -15.00 -8.68
N GLY A 63 10.60 -13.81 -9.19
CA GLY A 63 10.27 -13.41 -10.56
C GLY A 63 8.81 -13.01 -10.76
N ARG A 64 8.05 -12.84 -9.70
CA ARG A 64 6.61 -12.51 -9.73
C ARG A 64 6.32 -11.21 -9.00
N VAL A 65 5.33 -10.47 -9.50
CA VAL A 65 4.78 -9.27 -8.88
C VAL A 65 3.31 -9.48 -8.60
N THR A 66 2.90 -9.31 -7.35
CA THR A 66 1.50 -9.43 -6.91
C THR A 66 0.92 -8.04 -6.66
N LEU A 67 -0.26 -7.78 -7.20
CA LEU A 67 -1.06 -6.58 -6.98
C LEU A 67 -2.34 -6.96 -6.23
N LEU A 68 -2.75 -6.13 -5.27
CA LEU A 68 -4.06 -6.19 -4.62
C LEU A 68 -4.84 -4.95 -5.03
N TYR A 69 -6.02 -5.12 -5.62
CA TYR A 69 -6.80 -3.98 -6.10
C TYR A 69 -8.31 -4.14 -5.88
N LYS A 70 -9.00 -3.00 -5.89
CA LYS A 70 -10.46 -2.93 -5.86
C LYS A 70 -11.02 -2.67 -7.25
N VAL A 71 -12.11 -3.34 -7.60
CA VAL A 71 -12.87 -3.06 -8.82
C VAL A 71 -13.76 -1.83 -8.57
N VAL A 72 -13.36 -0.66 -9.11
CA VAL A 72 -14.04 0.63 -8.84
C VAL A 72 -14.49 1.38 -10.09
N GLY A 73 -14.06 0.98 -11.30
CA GLY A 73 -14.41 1.68 -12.54
C GLY A 73 -13.97 0.90 -13.77
N ARG A 74 -14.17 1.49 -14.96
CA ARG A 74 -13.96 0.83 -16.26
C ARG A 74 -12.61 0.11 -16.40
N GLY A 75 -11.53 0.75 -15.95
CA GLY A 75 -10.18 0.16 -16.03
C GLY A 75 -10.05 -1.09 -15.17
N THR A 76 -10.40 -1.01 -13.89
CA THR A 76 -10.32 -2.16 -12.97
C THR A 76 -11.38 -3.23 -13.28
N ALA A 77 -12.54 -2.84 -13.83
CA ALA A 77 -13.55 -3.78 -14.31
C ALA A 77 -13.04 -4.59 -15.52
N ALA A 78 -12.37 -3.94 -16.49
CA ALA A 78 -11.76 -4.64 -17.62
C ALA A 78 -10.58 -5.52 -17.15
N LEU A 79 -9.74 -5.03 -16.24
CA LEU A 79 -8.65 -5.81 -15.66
C LEU A 79 -9.18 -7.07 -14.93
N ALA A 80 -10.36 -7.00 -14.33
CA ALA A 80 -10.97 -8.16 -13.65
C ALA A 80 -11.34 -9.33 -14.60
N HIS A 81 -11.26 -9.14 -15.91
CA HIS A 81 -11.54 -10.19 -16.90
C HIS A 81 -10.28 -10.87 -17.45
N VAL A 82 -9.07 -10.38 -17.13
CA VAL A 82 -7.84 -11.06 -17.57
C VAL A 82 -7.73 -12.44 -16.91
N ARG A 83 -7.12 -13.36 -17.62
CA ARG A 83 -6.99 -14.78 -17.21
C ARG A 83 -5.53 -15.18 -17.15
N PRO A 84 -5.18 -16.23 -16.40
CA PRO A 84 -3.86 -16.83 -16.49
C PRO A 84 -3.47 -17.12 -17.95
N GLY A 85 -2.26 -16.71 -18.34
CA GLY A 85 -1.74 -16.76 -19.69
C GLY A 85 -1.92 -15.47 -20.52
N ASP A 86 -2.79 -14.54 -20.10
CA ASP A 86 -2.94 -13.26 -20.81
C ASP A 86 -1.71 -12.38 -20.62
N GLY A 87 -1.36 -11.63 -21.67
CA GLY A 87 -0.29 -10.65 -21.65
C GLY A 87 -0.75 -9.32 -21.05
N VAL A 88 0.07 -8.74 -20.16
CA VAL A 88 -0.18 -7.43 -19.56
C VAL A 88 1.11 -6.60 -19.58
N GLU A 89 1.04 -5.39 -20.13
CA GLU A 89 2.20 -4.48 -20.13
C GLU A 89 2.22 -3.65 -18.85
N VAL A 90 3.36 -3.65 -18.16
CA VAL A 90 3.56 -2.95 -16.89
C VAL A 90 4.75 -2.01 -16.97
N LEU A 91 4.55 -0.76 -16.55
CA LEU A 91 5.60 0.25 -16.41
C LEU A 91 5.98 0.36 -14.92
N GLY A 92 7.24 0.16 -14.61
CA GLY A 92 7.78 0.28 -13.25
C GLY A 92 9.30 0.10 -13.21
N PRO A 93 9.89 0.09 -12.00
CA PRO A 93 9.32 0.57 -10.75
C PRO A 93 9.08 2.08 -10.76
N LEU A 94 8.05 2.57 -10.06
CA LEU A 94 7.70 3.99 -10.01
C LEU A 94 7.68 4.50 -8.56
N GLY A 95 8.07 5.76 -8.39
CA GLY A 95 8.09 6.45 -7.10
C GLY A 95 9.19 5.97 -6.14
N HIS A 96 9.17 6.53 -4.93
CA HIS A 96 10.06 6.18 -3.82
C HIS A 96 9.33 5.29 -2.81
N GLY A 97 10.01 4.26 -2.32
CA GLY A 97 9.47 3.31 -1.36
C GLY A 97 9.66 3.72 0.09
N PHE A 98 9.23 2.82 0.99
CA PHE A 98 9.53 2.89 2.41
C PHE A 98 11.02 2.67 2.69
N PRO A 99 11.54 3.09 3.86
CA PRO A 99 12.88 2.73 4.27
C PRO A 99 13.05 1.20 4.37
N SER A 100 14.25 0.72 4.09
CA SER A 100 14.56 -0.71 4.08
C SER A 100 14.72 -1.35 5.46
N SER A 101 14.74 -0.54 6.52
CA SER A 101 14.85 -0.98 7.91
C SER A 101 14.04 -0.06 8.81
N SER A 102 13.58 -0.57 9.95
CA SER A 102 12.95 0.22 11.01
C SER A 102 13.93 0.49 12.13
N LYS A 103 13.81 1.67 12.75
CA LYS A 103 14.59 2.08 13.92
C LYS A 103 13.90 1.78 15.26
N GLY A 104 12.73 1.20 15.24
CA GLY A 104 11.93 0.85 16.41
C GLY A 104 10.97 -0.28 16.08
N VAL A 105 9.98 -0.53 16.94
CA VAL A 105 8.91 -1.50 16.68
C VAL A 105 8.11 -1.03 15.46
N PRO A 106 8.03 -1.80 14.36
CA PRO A 106 7.28 -1.40 13.18
C PRO A 106 5.77 -1.51 13.45
N LEU A 107 5.06 -0.39 13.36
CA LEU A 107 3.60 -0.33 13.45
C LEU A 107 3.03 -0.03 12.06
N LEU A 108 2.45 -1.05 11.44
CA LEU A 108 1.87 -0.99 10.12
C LEU A 108 0.38 -0.67 10.25
N VAL A 109 -0.12 0.39 9.62
CA VAL A 109 -1.53 0.80 9.75
C VAL A 109 -2.17 0.89 8.38
N GLY A 110 -3.11 -0.01 8.09
CA GLY A 110 -3.74 -0.13 6.78
C GLY A 110 -5.25 0.04 6.79
N GLY A 111 -5.79 0.57 5.69
CA GLY A 111 -7.24 0.66 5.46
C GLY A 111 -7.63 0.10 4.09
N GLY A 112 -8.50 -0.93 4.06
CA GLY A 112 -8.90 -1.58 2.82
C GLY A 112 -7.70 -2.08 2.01
N TYR A 113 -7.68 -1.86 0.68
CA TYR A 113 -6.54 -2.24 -0.17
C TYR A 113 -5.24 -1.47 0.11
N GLY A 114 -5.25 -0.45 0.99
CA GLY A 114 -4.03 0.20 1.48
C GLY A 114 -3.11 -0.73 2.28
N VAL A 115 -3.54 -1.94 2.65
CA VAL A 115 -2.66 -2.97 3.21
C VAL A 115 -1.63 -3.49 2.18
N ALA A 116 -1.85 -3.27 0.88
CA ALA A 116 -0.99 -3.81 -0.17
C ALA A 116 0.50 -3.45 0.01
N PRO A 117 0.92 -2.17 0.02
CA PRO A 117 2.34 -1.84 0.15
C PRO A 117 2.91 -2.21 1.52
N LEU A 118 2.05 -2.39 2.55
CA LEU A 118 2.46 -2.79 3.89
C LEU A 118 2.81 -4.27 3.99
N HIS A 119 2.18 -5.14 3.19
CA HIS A 119 2.54 -6.56 3.13
C HIS A 119 3.98 -6.73 2.60
N PHE A 120 4.28 -6.09 1.48
CA PHE A 120 5.62 -6.15 0.92
C PHE A 120 6.67 -5.57 1.89
N LEU A 121 6.32 -4.50 2.61
CA LEU A 121 7.17 -3.94 3.66
C LEU A 121 7.41 -4.93 4.79
N ALA A 122 6.36 -5.52 5.36
CA ALA A 122 6.46 -6.50 6.44
C ALA A 122 7.38 -7.67 6.07
N LYS A 123 7.19 -8.21 4.86
CA LYS A 123 8.02 -9.29 4.31
C LYS A 123 9.50 -8.91 4.20
N ARG A 124 9.81 -7.64 3.90
CA ARG A 124 11.20 -7.16 3.76
C ARG A 124 11.82 -6.79 5.10
N LEU A 125 11.06 -6.21 6.02
CA LEU A 125 11.57 -5.85 7.36
C LEU A 125 11.92 -7.09 8.19
N LYS A 126 11.13 -8.17 8.10
CA LYS A 126 11.32 -9.43 8.86
C LYS A 126 11.49 -9.19 10.37
N ASP A 127 10.83 -8.17 10.91
CA ASP A 127 10.88 -7.85 12.34
C ASP A 127 9.73 -8.60 13.05
N PRO A 128 10.04 -9.53 13.95
CA PRO A 128 9.01 -10.31 14.67
C PRO A 128 8.17 -9.48 15.65
N ARG A 129 8.56 -8.23 15.91
CA ARG A 129 7.80 -7.31 16.75
C ARG A 129 6.81 -6.47 15.96
N ALA A 130 6.79 -6.62 14.61
CA ALA A 130 5.89 -5.86 13.76
C ALA A 130 4.43 -6.15 14.13
N ILE A 131 3.63 -5.08 14.22
CA ILE A 131 2.19 -5.16 14.47
C ILE A 131 1.47 -4.50 13.30
N LEU A 132 0.52 -5.22 12.71
CA LEU A 132 -0.38 -4.68 11.70
C LEU A 132 -1.73 -4.31 12.32
N PHE A 133 -2.12 -3.09 12.14
CA PHE A 133 -3.45 -2.57 12.46
C PHE A 133 -4.25 -2.40 11.17
N VAL A 134 -5.36 -3.13 11.01
CA VAL A 134 -6.21 -3.04 9.82
C VAL A 134 -7.56 -2.49 10.19
N GLY A 135 -7.93 -1.39 9.52
CA GLY A 135 -9.24 -0.76 9.65
C GLY A 135 -10.13 -1.00 8.43
N GLY A 136 -11.42 -1.24 8.69
CA GLY A 136 -12.45 -1.35 7.67
C GLY A 136 -13.78 -0.72 8.11
N ARG A 137 -14.69 -0.48 7.16
CA ARG A 137 -16.08 -0.14 7.51
C ARG A 137 -16.78 -1.36 8.06
N THR A 138 -16.55 -2.50 7.42
CA THR A 138 -17.07 -3.82 7.76
C THR A 138 -15.95 -4.86 7.65
N LYS A 139 -16.22 -6.09 8.04
CA LYS A 139 -15.29 -7.22 7.87
C LYS A 139 -14.85 -7.46 6.42
N ASP A 140 -15.68 -7.06 5.46
CA ASP A 140 -15.38 -7.25 4.02
C ASP A 140 -14.28 -6.32 3.50
N ASP A 141 -13.92 -5.27 4.26
CA ASP A 141 -12.80 -4.39 3.96
C ASP A 141 -11.48 -4.87 4.62
N LEU A 142 -11.49 -5.98 5.38
CA LEU A 142 -10.30 -6.56 6.02
C LEU A 142 -9.64 -7.56 5.08
N LEU A 143 -8.57 -7.14 4.42
CA LEU A 143 -7.95 -7.89 3.32
C LEU A 143 -6.64 -8.55 3.74
N ALA A 144 -6.37 -9.74 3.20
CA ALA A 144 -5.07 -10.43 3.28
C ALA A 144 -4.56 -10.70 4.71
N LEU A 145 -5.44 -10.80 5.72
CA LEU A 145 -5.03 -10.99 7.12
C LEU A 145 -4.21 -12.29 7.30
N ASP A 146 -4.61 -13.35 6.63
CA ASP A 146 -3.95 -14.65 6.60
C ASP A 146 -2.51 -14.57 6.03
N ARG A 147 -2.31 -13.75 4.99
CA ARG A 147 -1.00 -13.54 4.38
C ARG A 147 -0.05 -12.80 5.33
N PHE A 148 -0.54 -11.84 6.11
CA PHE A 148 0.26 -11.18 7.15
C PHE A 148 0.54 -12.13 8.33
N ALA A 149 -0.44 -12.91 8.75
CA ALA A 149 -0.25 -13.90 9.80
C ALA A 149 0.82 -14.95 9.40
N ALA A 150 0.86 -15.35 8.14
CA ALA A 150 1.88 -16.25 7.60
C ALA A 150 3.31 -15.66 7.64
N LEU A 151 3.46 -14.33 7.70
CA LEU A 151 4.74 -13.66 7.94
C LEU A 151 5.12 -13.57 9.41
N GLY A 152 4.28 -14.06 10.33
CA GLY A 152 4.48 -13.94 11.78
C GLY A 152 4.15 -12.55 12.34
N VAL A 153 3.49 -11.69 11.58
CA VAL A 153 3.08 -10.35 12.03
C VAL A 153 1.85 -10.46 12.92
N GLU A 154 1.90 -9.83 14.10
CA GLU A 154 0.71 -9.68 14.95
C GLU A 154 -0.33 -8.80 14.23
N VAL A 155 -1.59 -9.27 14.12
CA VAL A 155 -2.66 -8.57 13.42
C VAL A 155 -3.73 -8.12 14.39
N ARG A 156 -4.02 -6.82 14.43
CA ARG A 156 -5.12 -6.21 15.18
C ARG A 156 -6.09 -5.54 14.22
N VAL A 157 -7.36 -5.83 14.38
CA VAL A 157 -8.42 -5.35 13.46
C VAL A 157 -9.47 -4.52 14.19
N ALA A 158 -10.00 -3.52 13.49
CA ALA A 158 -11.15 -2.75 13.92
C ALA A 158 -12.09 -2.49 12.75
N THR A 159 -13.41 -2.58 13.00
CA THR A 159 -14.44 -2.26 12.00
C THR A 159 -15.43 -1.26 12.56
N ASN A 160 -15.85 -0.31 11.73
CA ASN A 160 -16.75 0.75 12.18
C ASN A 160 -18.07 0.19 12.70
N ASP A 161 -18.58 -0.88 12.08
CA ASP A 161 -19.84 -1.54 12.45
C ASP A 161 -19.66 -2.59 13.57
N GLY A 162 -18.44 -2.99 13.90
CA GLY A 162 -18.15 -4.03 14.89
C GLY A 162 -18.31 -5.45 14.35
N SER A 163 -18.36 -5.65 13.03
CA SER A 163 -18.50 -6.98 12.41
C SER A 163 -17.25 -7.86 12.54
N ALA A 164 -16.09 -7.26 12.87
CA ALA A 164 -14.86 -7.98 13.23
C ALA A 164 -13.94 -7.09 14.07
N GLY A 165 -13.22 -7.71 15.01
CA GLY A 165 -12.28 -7.03 15.90
C GLY A 165 -12.94 -5.99 16.80
N GLU A 166 -12.22 -4.90 17.10
CA GLU A 166 -12.76 -3.80 17.89
C GLU A 166 -13.78 -2.98 17.09
N LYS A 167 -14.87 -2.56 17.73
CA LYS A 167 -15.84 -1.67 17.09
C LYS A 167 -15.32 -0.23 17.11
N GLY A 168 -15.20 0.37 15.91
CA GLY A 168 -14.76 1.75 15.75
C GLY A 168 -13.63 1.90 14.76
N PHE A 169 -12.83 2.95 14.92
CA PHE A 169 -11.68 3.23 14.08
C PHE A 169 -10.45 2.47 14.57
N VAL A 170 -9.62 2.04 13.62
CA VAL A 170 -8.34 1.34 13.89
C VAL A 170 -7.34 2.16 14.71
N THR A 171 -7.58 3.45 14.83
CA THR A 171 -6.80 4.33 15.72
C THR A 171 -6.99 4.00 17.21
N GLY A 172 -8.08 3.35 17.63
CA GLY A 172 -8.27 2.90 19.00
C GLY A 172 -7.23 1.89 19.45
N PRO A 173 -7.18 0.68 18.84
CA PRO A 173 -6.14 -0.30 19.13
C PRO A 173 -4.72 0.21 18.85
N LEU A 174 -4.52 1.13 17.88
CA LEU A 174 -3.23 1.77 17.67
C LEU A 174 -2.83 2.62 18.89
N ASP A 175 -3.72 3.47 19.41
CA ASP A 175 -3.43 4.33 20.57
C ASP A 175 -3.07 3.51 21.80
N ALA A 176 -3.79 2.42 22.07
CA ALA A 176 -3.46 1.50 23.16
C ALA A 176 -2.05 0.88 23.00
N ALA A 177 -1.65 0.53 21.77
CA ALA A 177 -0.30 0.02 21.50
C ALA A 177 0.76 1.11 21.71
N LEU A 178 0.51 2.33 21.25
CA LEU A 178 1.41 3.47 21.42
C LEU A 178 1.65 3.79 22.90
N GLU A 179 0.59 3.78 23.72
CA GLU A 179 0.68 3.96 25.18
C GLU A 179 1.52 2.86 25.83
N GLY A 180 1.29 1.60 25.46
CA GLY A 180 2.06 0.47 25.97
C GLY A 180 3.55 0.56 25.62
N LEU A 181 3.89 0.93 24.38
CA LEU A 181 5.28 1.10 23.96
C LEU A 181 5.97 2.25 24.70
N ARG A 182 5.28 3.39 24.85
CA ARG A 182 5.78 4.54 25.62
C ARG A 182 6.03 4.20 27.09
N ALA A 183 5.12 3.45 27.72
CA ALA A 183 5.26 3.03 29.11
C ALA A 183 6.48 2.13 29.32
N ARG A 184 6.91 1.38 28.29
CA ARG A 184 8.11 0.54 28.32
C ARG A 184 9.38 1.27 27.83
N GLY A 185 9.27 2.53 27.41
CA GLY A 185 10.38 3.29 26.82
C GLY A 185 10.85 2.75 25.46
N GLU A 186 10.00 2.01 24.76
CA GLU A 186 10.33 1.42 23.47
C GLU A 186 10.09 2.41 22.32
N ALA A 187 11.08 2.56 21.45
CA ALA A 187 10.92 3.33 20.22
C ALA A 187 10.05 2.55 19.21
N PHE A 188 9.26 3.28 18.43
CA PHE A 188 8.43 2.72 17.37
C PHE A 188 8.52 3.56 16.09
N GLU A 189 8.08 3.00 15.00
CA GLU A 189 8.03 3.65 13.69
C GLU A 189 6.71 3.31 13.01
N LEU A 190 6.01 4.34 12.51
CA LEU A 190 4.69 4.20 11.92
C LEU A 190 4.77 4.16 10.40
N PHE A 191 4.09 3.19 9.80
CA PHE A 191 3.97 3.02 8.35
C PHE A 191 2.50 2.91 8.01
N THR A 192 1.98 3.73 7.10
CA THR A 192 0.56 3.71 6.79
C THR A 192 0.26 3.88 5.30
N CYS A 193 -0.83 3.22 4.88
CA CYS A 193 -1.46 3.44 3.58
C CYS A 193 -2.97 3.19 3.70
N GLY A 194 -3.78 4.01 3.04
CA GLY A 194 -5.23 3.91 3.07
C GLY A 194 -5.94 5.24 2.78
N PRO A 195 -7.18 5.41 3.22
CA PRO A 195 -7.95 6.65 3.04
C PRO A 195 -7.32 7.86 3.74
N ASP A 196 -7.47 9.06 3.17
CA ASP A 196 -6.87 10.31 3.68
C ASP A 196 -7.10 10.54 5.18
N GLY A 197 -8.30 10.25 5.69
CA GLY A 197 -8.60 10.41 7.12
C GLY A 197 -7.75 9.50 8.01
N LEU A 198 -7.47 8.28 7.57
CA LEU A 198 -6.56 7.36 8.27
C LEU A 198 -5.12 7.88 8.19
N LEU A 199 -4.68 8.26 7.00
CA LEU A 199 -3.32 8.75 6.77
C LEU A 199 -3.02 9.96 7.67
N LYS A 200 -3.94 10.95 7.71
CA LYS A 200 -3.83 12.12 8.58
C LYS A 200 -3.79 11.73 10.05
N ALA A 201 -4.69 10.86 10.49
CA ALA A 201 -4.77 10.45 11.90
C ALA A 201 -3.49 9.74 12.37
N VAL A 202 -2.84 8.95 11.50
CA VAL A 202 -1.56 8.28 11.80
C VAL A 202 -0.40 9.29 11.76
N ALA A 203 -0.39 10.20 10.78
CA ALA A 203 0.62 11.24 10.68
C ALA A 203 0.63 12.15 11.92
N ASP A 204 -0.55 12.59 12.38
CA ASP A 204 -0.71 13.42 13.58
C ASP A 204 -0.10 12.71 14.83
N ARG A 205 -0.28 11.39 14.94
CA ARG A 205 0.27 10.58 16.05
C ARG A 205 1.79 10.47 15.98
N ALA A 206 2.34 10.26 14.80
CA ALA A 206 3.79 10.21 14.59
C ALA A 206 4.44 11.54 14.99
N VAL A 207 3.89 12.65 14.51
CA VAL A 207 4.38 14.01 14.81
C VAL A 207 4.24 14.32 16.30
N ALA A 208 3.09 14.05 16.91
CA ALA A 208 2.86 14.27 18.33
C ALA A 208 3.80 13.44 19.22
N ALA A 209 4.12 12.21 18.79
CA ALA A 209 5.05 11.33 19.48
C ALA A 209 6.52 11.69 19.24
N LYS A 210 6.83 12.56 18.27
CA LYS A 210 8.19 12.82 17.75
C LYS A 210 8.88 11.52 17.29
N MET A 211 8.11 10.61 16.71
CA MET A 211 8.57 9.34 16.17
C MET A 211 8.48 9.34 14.64
N PRO A 212 9.32 8.55 13.94
CA PRO A 212 9.24 8.47 12.49
C PRO A 212 7.87 7.96 12.03
N GLY A 213 7.29 8.62 11.05
CA GLY A 213 6.06 8.21 10.37
C GLY A 213 6.22 8.28 8.87
N TRP A 214 5.84 7.21 8.17
CA TRP A 214 5.94 7.06 6.72
C TRP A 214 4.54 6.86 6.14
N ILE A 215 4.13 7.78 5.31
CA ILE A 215 2.77 7.88 4.79
C ILE A 215 2.80 7.60 3.29
N SER A 216 2.21 6.49 2.86
CA SER A 216 2.04 6.16 1.45
C SER A 216 0.75 6.78 0.92
N MET A 217 0.90 7.80 0.08
CA MET A 217 -0.20 8.59 -0.47
C MET A 217 -0.78 7.94 -1.73
N ASP A 218 -2.08 7.66 -1.72
CA ASP A 218 -2.82 7.23 -2.91
C ASP A 218 -3.45 8.47 -3.58
N ARG A 219 -2.78 8.97 -4.63
CA ARG A 219 -3.26 10.12 -5.41
C ARG A 219 -3.62 9.69 -6.84
N HIS A 220 -4.60 10.37 -7.44
CA HIS A 220 -4.92 10.15 -8.84
C HIS A 220 -3.68 10.40 -9.70
N MET A 221 -3.29 9.40 -10.47
CA MET A 221 -2.13 9.48 -11.34
C MET A 221 -2.55 9.29 -12.80
N VAL A 222 -1.98 10.11 -13.68
CA VAL A 222 -2.20 10.05 -15.13
C VAL A 222 -0.97 9.47 -15.80
N CYS A 223 0.19 10.15 -15.72
CA CYS A 223 1.40 9.72 -16.41
C CYS A 223 2.30 8.78 -15.59
N GLY A 224 2.30 8.88 -14.26
CA GLY A 224 3.17 8.11 -13.36
C GLY A 224 4.66 8.47 -13.38
N VAL A 225 5.08 9.40 -14.26
CA VAL A 225 6.49 9.74 -14.52
C VAL A 225 6.81 11.22 -14.33
N GLY A 226 5.94 11.96 -13.64
CA GLY A 226 6.18 13.35 -13.25
C GLY A 226 5.89 14.42 -14.31
N ALA A 227 5.35 14.07 -15.47
CA ALA A 227 5.16 15.02 -16.57
C ALA A 227 3.86 15.83 -16.48
N CYS A 228 2.76 15.26 -15.95
CA CYS A 228 1.42 15.85 -16.05
C CYS A 228 0.96 16.66 -14.83
N TYR A 229 1.64 16.56 -13.71
CA TYR A 229 1.33 17.22 -12.42
C TYR A 229 -0.07 16.91 -11.85
N ALA A 230 -0.70 15.80 -12.25
CA ALA A 230 -2.02 15.41 -11.76
C ALA A 230 -1.99 14.90 -10.29
N CYS A 231 -0.86 14.33 -9.84
CA CYS A 231 -0.72 13.67 -8.54
C CYS A 231 -0.02 14.57 -7.49
N ILE A 232 -0.36 15.86 -7.46
CA ILE A 232 0.26 16.81 -6.54
C ILE A 232 -0.21 16.57 -5.10
N GLN A 233 0.77 16.53 -4.20
CA GLN A 233 0.60 16.58 -2.75
C GLN A 233 1.28 17.84 -2.20
N LYS A 234 0.58 18.58 -1.34
CA LYS A 234 1.19 19.71 -0.61
C LYS A 234 2.12 19.19 0.48
N THR A 235 3.30 19.75 0.53
CA THR A 235 4.30 19.47 1.57
C THR A 235 4.85 20.77 2.14
N VAL A 236 5.58 20.68 3.24
CA VAL A 236 6.27 21.86 3.84
C VAL A 236 7.32 22.46 2.90
N ARG A 237 7.74 21.72 1.87
CA ARG A 237 8.65 22.18 0.82
C ARG A 237 7.93 22.67 -0.45
N GLY A 238 6.60 22.77 -0.41
CA GLY A 238 5.76 23.13 -1.56
C GLY A 238 5.07 21.94 -2.19
N ASN A 239 4.69 22.07 -3.47
CA ASN A 239 3.99 21.03 -4.21
C ASN A 239 4.95 19.92 -4.65
N SER A 240 4.66 18.68 -4.27
CA SER A 240 5.40 17.48 -4.63
C SER A 240 4.54 16.53 -5.48
N ARG A 241 5.14 15.86 -6.45
CA ARG A 241 4.45 14.88 -7.30
C ARG A 241 4.54 13.50 -6.66
N CYS A 242 3.42 12.92 -6.25
CA CYS A 242 3.41 11.60 -5.62
C CYS A 242 4.10 10.52 -6.47
N CYS A 243 4.04 10.62 -7.80
CA CYS A 243 4.65 9.64 -8.68
C CYS A 243 6.19 9.75 -8.80
N VAL A 244 6.80 10.85 -8.33
CA VAL A 244 8.24 11.08 -8.42
C VAL A 244 8.85 11.28 -7.03
N GLU A 245 8.38 12.26 -6.26
CA GLU A 245 8.88 12.56 -4.92
C GLU A 245 8.29 11.64 -3.83
N GLY A 246 7.11 11.03 -4.11
CA GLY A 246 6.45 10.02 -3.28
C GLY A 246 6.43 8.64 -3.98
N PRO A 247 5.44 7.79 -3.74
CA PRO A 247 4.22 8.03 -2.94
C PRO A 247 4.46 8.06 -1.43
N VAL A 248 5.59 7.59 -0.95
CA VAL A 248 5.92 7.55 0.49
C VAL A 248 6.58 8.86 0.91
N PHE A 249 5.95 9.53 1.87
CA PHE A 249 6.43 10.78 2.47
C PHE A 249 6.61 10.62 3.98
N ARG A 250 7.43 11.48 4.57
CA ARG A 250 7.48 11.60 6.01
C ARG A 250 6.24 12.33 6.55
N ALA A 251 5.76 11.90 7.71
CA ALA A 251 4.55 12.49 8.32
C ALA A 251 4.69 14.01 8.53
N GLU A 252 5.86 14.46 8.97
CA GLU A 252 6.16 15.87 9.22
C GLU A 252 6.31 16.71 7.94
N ASP A 253 6.47 16.08 6.78
CA ASP A 253 6.57 16.79 5.50
C ASP A 253 5.18 17.10 4.90
N LEU A 254 4.12 16.43 5.33
CA LEU A 254 2.79 16.53 4.71
C LEU A 254 1.99 17.73 5.24
N VAL A 255 1.33 18.44 4.33
CA VAL A 255 0.33 19.49 4.62
C VAL A 255 -1.04 18.95 4.22
N TRP A 256 -1.94 18.85 5.21
CA TRP A 256 -3.28 18.27 5.07
C TRP A 256 -4.36 19.32 4.77
#